data_e0344b2a5fcaa28056773733fc29094c
#
_entry.id   e0344b2a5fcaa28056773733fc29094c
#
_cell.length_a   1.000
_cell.length_b   1.000
_cell.length_c   1.000
_cell.angle_alpha   90.00
_cell.angle_beta   90.00
_cell.angle_gamma   90.00
#
_symmetry.space_group_name_H-M   'P 1'
#
loop_
_entity.id
_entity.type
_entity.pdbx_description
1 polymer ?
#
loop_
_entity_poly.entity_id
_entity_poly.type
_entity_poly.pdbx_seq_one_letter_code
_entity_poly.pdbx_strand_id
1 'polypeptide(L)'
;GIWNEGKVGDERTKKQCEYILSLVEDNKVPTIVVGDFNLHPESESIQLLNKKLTNLIEKYNIKTTRPTVKDGLDVGDSVDDYIFVNDKIKVNSFEVKQNKVSDHYPLILDFEIID
;
A
#
# COMPACT_ATOMS: atom_id res chain seq x y z
N GLY A 1 -9.23 3.76 2.66
CA GLY A 1 -9.75 2.48 3.12
C GLY A 1 -10.76 2.62 4.24
N ILE A 2 -11.29 1.52 4.65
CA ILE A 2 -12.20 1.45 5.80
C ILE A 2 -11.38 1.15 7.05
N TRP A 3 -11.59 1.96 8.09
CA TRP A 3 -10.94 1.69 9.37
C TRP A 3 -11.56 0.45 10.02
N ASN A 4 -10.72 -0.47 10.47
CA ASN A 4 -11.13 -1.68 11.17
C ASN A 4 -10.35 -1.81 12.47
N GLU A 5 -11.03 -2.28 13.49
CA GLU A 5 -10.38 -2.64 14.73
C GLU A 5 -9.47 -3.83 14.46
N GLY A 6 -8.19 -3.73 14.86
CA GLY A 6 -7.20 -4.77 14.63
C GLY A 6 -6.55 -4.78 13.26
N LYS A 7 -6.99 -3.95 12.33
CA LYS A 7 -6.36 -3.77 11.00
C LYS A 7 -6.20 -5.04 10.18
N VAL A 8 -7.11 -5.99 10.33
CA VAL A 8 -7.07 -7.24 9.59
C VAL A 8 -8.09 -7.30 8.45
N GLY A 9 -8.98 -6.34 8.42
CA GLY A 9 -10.02 -6.27 7.41
C GLY A 9 -11.29 -7.01 7.79
N ASP A 10 -12.35 -6.73 7.08
CA ASP A 10 -13.64 -7.40 7.23
C ASP A 10 -14.23 -7.62 5.83
N GLU A 11 -15.48 -8.10 5.77
CA GLU A 11 -16.14 -8.37 4.50
C GLU A 11 -16.28 -7.13 3.61
N ARG A 12 -16.50 -5.96 4.18
CA ARG A 12 -16.60 -4.72 3.39
C ARG A 12 -15.25 -4.35 2.78
N THR A 13 -14.18 -4.46 3.56
CA THR A 13 -12.84 -4.18 3.09
C THR A 13 -12.46 -5.15 1.98
N LYS A 14 -12.78 -6.43 2.15
CA LYS A 14 -12.53 -7.46 1.15
C LYS A 14 -13.27 -7.14 -0.15
N LYS A 15 -14.54 -6.74 -0.06
CA LYS A 15 -15.33 -6.35 -1.23
C LYS A 15 -14.76 -5.13 -1.94
N GLN A 16 -14.23 -4.17 -1.19
CA GLN A 16 -13.56 -3.01 -1.79
C GLN A 16 -12.33 -3.42 -2.59
N CYS A 17 -11.53 -4.33 -2.05
CA CYS A 17 -10.35 -4.83 -2.75
C CYS A 17 -10.73 -5.64 -3.97
N GLU A 18 -11.77 -6.44 -3.89
CA GLU A 18 -12.30 -7.17 -5.04
C GLU A 18 -12.78 -6.22 -6.15
N TYR A 19 -13.42 -5.12 -5.77
CA TYR A 19 -13.85 -4.10 -6.71
C TYR A 19 -12.66 -3.45 -7.40
N ILE A 20 -11.63 -3.09 -6.64
CA ILE A 20 -10.39 -2.52 -7.21
C ILE A 20 -9.80 -3.51 -8.22
N LEU A 21 -9.73 -4.79 -7.88
CA LEU A 21 -9.21 -5.81 -8.78
C LEU A 21 -10.03 -5.91 -10.06
N SER A 22 -11.34 -5.76 -9.97
CA SER A 22 -12.19 -5.81 -11.16
C SER A 22 -11.91 -4.65 -12.11
N LEU A 23 -11.45 -3.52 -11.61
CA LEU A 23 -11.10 -2.35 -12.43
C LEU A 23 -9.76 -2.51 -13.14
N VAL A 24 -8.85 -3.32 -12.60
CA VAL A 24 -7.48 -3.45 -13.12
C VAL A 24 -7.21 -4.84 -13.72
N GLU A 25 -8.22 -5.65 -13.81
CA GLU A 25 -8.11 -7.09 -14.07
C GLU A 25 -7.42 -7.44 -15.39
N ASP A 26 -7.64 -6.66 -16.43
CA ASP A 26 -7.16 -7.01 -17.77
C ASP A 26 -5.78 -6.44 -18.10
N ASN A 27 -5.20 -5.65 -17.21
CA ASN A 27 -3.84 -5.11 -17.37
C ASN A 27 -3.61 -4.32 -18.66
N LYS A 28 -4.65 -3.77 -19.26
CA LYS A 28 -4.54 -3.07 -20.54
C LYS A 28 -4.12 -1.62 -20.40
N VAL A 29 -4.35 -1.04 -19.24
CA VAL A 29 -4.10 0.37 -18.96
C VAL A 29 -3.04 0.50 -17.87
N PRO A 30 -2.04 1.37 -18.02
CA PRO A 30 -1.09 1.63 -16.93
C PRO A 30 -1.86 2.03 -15.68
N THR A 31 -1.60 1.34 -14.57
CA THR A 31 -2.41 1.49 -13.37
C THR A 31 -1.54 1.58 -12.12
N ILE A 32 -1.85 2.56 -11.28
CA ILE A 32 -1.25 2.73 -9.96
C ILE A 32 -2.41 2.84 -8.97
N VAL A 33 -2.39 2.00 -7.93
CA VAL A 33 -3.37 2.05 -6.84
C VAL A 33 -2.64 2.51 -5.60
N VAL A 34 -3.08 3.62 -5.01
CA VAL A 34 -2.42 4.20 -3.84
C VAL A 34 -3.46 4.50 -2.77
N GLY A 35 -3.06 4.43 -1.51
CA GLY A 35 -3.93 4.87 -0.44
C GLY A 35 -3.50 4.39 0.93
N ASP A 36 -4.18 4.95 1.94
CA ASP A 36 -4.13 4.48 3.31
C ASP A 36 -5.22 3.43 3.45
N PHE A 37 -4.82 2.17 3.46
CA PHE A 37 -5.76 1.05 3.55
C PHE A 37 -6.08 0.71 4.99
N ASN A 38 -5.26 1.18 5.91
CA ASN A 38 -5.37 0.91 7.33
C ASN A 38 -5.43 -0.59 7.63
N LEU A 39 -4.63 -1.37 6.90
CA LEU A 39 -4.57 -2.83 7.00
C LEU A 39 -3.12 -3.29 7.08
N HIS A 40 -2.87 -4.34 7.84
CA HIS A 40 -1.55 -4.96 7.90
C HIS A 40 -1.23 -5.70 6.60
N PRO A 41 0.07 -5.82 6.23
CA PRO A 41 0.47 -6.51 5.01
C PRO A 41 -0.02 -7.95 4.91
N GLU A 42 -0.17 -8.65 6.01
CA GLU A 42 -0.62 -10.04 6.05
C GLU A 42 -2.13 -10.21 5.95
N SER A 43 -2.91 -9.11 5.92
CA SER A 43 -4.36 -9.21 5.82
C SER A 43 -4.78 -9.87 4.51
N GLU A 44 -5.91 -10.56 4.56
CA GLU A 44 -6.46 -11.23 3.38
C GLU A 44 -6.72 -10.26 2.22
N SER A 45 -7.19 -9.05 2.55
CA SER A 45 -7.47 -8.03 1.55
C SER A 45 -6.22 -7.58 0.80
N ILE A 46 -5.12 -7.35 1.52
CA ILE A 46 -3.86 -6.99 0.89
C ILE A 46 -3.33 -8.15 0.05
N GLN A 47 -3.46 -9.38 0.53
CA GLN A 47 -3.03 -10.56 -0.23
C GLN A 47 -3.83 -10.73 -1.53
N LEU A 48 -5.10 -10.35 -1.54
CA LEU A 48 -5.89 -10.34 -2.76
C LEU A 48 -5.31 -9.38 -3.81
N LEU A 49 -4.93 -8.18 -3.39
CA LEU A 49 -4.31 -7.21 -4.30
C LEU A 49 -2.95 -7.71 -4.81
N ASN A 50 -2.18 -8.37 -3.94
CA ASN A 50 -0.87 -8.91 -4.30
C ASN A 50 -0.93 -9.96 -5.43
N LYS A 51 -2.07 -10.59 -5.63
CA LYS A 51 -2.22 -11.61 -6.67
C LYS A 51 -2.21 -11.04 -8.09
N LYS A 52 -2.61 -9.79 -8.24
CA LYS A 52 -2.77 -9.17 -9.56
C LYS A 52 -1.86 -7.97 -9.77
N LEU A 53 -1.38 -7.36 -8.70
CA LEU A 53 -0.60 -6.13 -8.75
C LEU A 53 0.69 -6.32 -7.98
N THR A 54 1.70 -5.52 -8.32
CA THR A 54 2.94 -5.50 -7.59
C THR A 54 2.81 -4.53 -6.41
N ASN A 55 2.98 -5.06 -5.21
CA ASN A 55 2.96 -4.30 -3.96
C ASN A 55 4.37 -3.75 -3.71
N LEU A 56 4.56 -2.44 -3.84
CA LEU A 56 5.88 -1.83 -3.70
C LEU A 56 6.37 -1.84 -2.26
N ILE A 57 5.48 -1.80 -1.29
CA ILE A 57 5.83 -1.92 0.12
C ILE A 57 6.55 -3.24 0.37
N GLU A 58 6.00 -4.33 -0.15
CA GLU A 58 6.58 -5.66 -0.02
C GLU A 58 7.86 -5.80 -0.85
N LYS A 59 7.82 -5.37 -2.10
CA LYS A 59 8.96 -5.49 -3.03
C LYS A 59 10.21 -4.76 -2.52
N TYR A 60 10.04 -3.61 -1.88
CA TYR A 60 11.14 -2.80 -1.38
C TYR A 60 11.41 -3.00 0.11
N ASN A 61 10.78 -4.01 0.72
CA ASN A 61 10.98 -4.37 2.13
C ASN A 61 10.75 -3.18 3.08
N ILE A 62 9.73 -2.40 2.83
CA ILE A 62 9.39 -1.27 3.69
C ILE A 62 8.82 -1.81 5.00
N LYS A 63 9.38 -1.38 6.12
CA LYS A 63 9.00 -1.87 7.45
C LYS A 63 7.94 -1.01 8.11
N THR A 64 7.88 0.28 7.76
CA THR A 64 6.91 1.17 8.37
C THR A 64 6.61 2.34 7.42
N THR A 65 5.35 2.76 7.41
CA THR A 65 4.90 3.95 6.69
C THR A 65 4.43 5.04 7.66
N ARG A 66 4.62 4.79 8.96
CA ARG A 66 4.25 5.73 10.02
C ARG A 66 5.39 5.87 11.01
N PRO A 67 5.49 7.02 11.71
CA PRO A 67 6.49 7.19 12.77
C PRO A 67 6.41 6.07 13.81
N THR A 68 7.57 5.58 14.23
CA THR A 68 7.67 4.51 15.23
C THR A 68 7.67 5.04 16.66
N VAL A 69 7.74 6.35 16.83
CA VAL A 69 7.66 7.01 18.13
C VAL A 69 6.53 8.03 18.08
N LYS A 70 5.63 7.95 19.05
CA LYS A 70 4.51 8.88 19.17
C LYS A 70 4.40 9.31 20.62
N ASP A 71 4.39 10.63 20.84
CA ASP A 71 4.31 11.23 22.19
C ASP A 71 5.38 10.68 23.13
N GLY A 72 6.59 10.47 22.60
CA GLY A 72 7.72 9.96 23.37
C GLY A 72 7.70 8.45 23.62
N LEU A 73 6.71 7.74 23.11
CA LEU A 73 6.59 6.30 23.29
C LEU A 73 6.89 5.57 21.99
N ASP A 74 7.62 4.45 22.09
CA ASP A 74 7.87 3.57 20.97
C ASP A 74 6.58 2.79 20.68
N VAL A 75 5.99 3.04 19.52
CA VAL A 75 4.76 2.37 19.08
C VAL A 75 5.04 1.28 18.03
N GLY A 76 6.32 1.09 17.67
CA GLY A 76 6.74 0.07 16.73
C GLY A 76 6.46 0.40 15.28
N ASP A 77 6.84 -0.54 14.41
CA ASP A 77 6.62 -0.41 12.97
C ASP A 77 5.15 -0.63 12.64
N SER A 78 4.65 0.13 11.67
CA SER A 78 3.28 -0.03 11.16
C SER A 78 3.25 0.31 9.68
N VAL A 79 2.68 -0.60 8.88
CA VAL A 79 2.45 -0.38 7.46
C VAL A 79 0.94 -0.25 7.26
N ASP A 80 0.50 0.94 6.88
CA ASP A 80 -0.91 1.24 6.63
C ASP A 80 -1.12 1.76 5.21
N ASP A 81 -0.08 2.30 4.60
CA ASP A 81 -0.13 2.95 3.30
C ASP A 81 0.55 2.07 2.26
N TYR A 82 -0.03 2.00 1.07
CA TYR A 82 0.43 1.10 0.02
C TYR A 82 0.44 1.78 -1.32
N ILE A 83 1.35 1.33 -2.19
CA ILE A 83 1.33 1.62 -3.62
C ILE A 83 1.44 0.29 -4.35
N PHE A 84 0.47 0.04 -5.23
CA PHE A 84 0.47 -1.14 -6.11
C PHE A 84 0.55 -0.65 -7.55
N VAL A 85 1.27 -1.38 -8.38
CA VAL A 85 1.40 -1.04 -9.81
C VAL A 85 1.17 -2.30 -10.64
N ASN A 86 0.73 -2.11 -11.90
CA ASN A 86 0.62 -3.21 -12.83
C ASN A 86 1.83 -3.26 -13.76
N ASP A 87 1.80 -4.21 -14.71
CA ASP A 87 2.92 -4.45 -15.63
C ASP A 87 3.21 -3.31 -16.60
N LYS A 88 2.30 -2.36 -16.71
CA LYS A 88 2.47 -1.18 -17.58
C LYS A 88 3.21 -0.04 -16.91
N ILE A 89 3.59 -0.22 -15.65
CA ILE A 89 4.37 0.77 -14.90
C ILE A 89 5.76 0.22 -14.66
N LYS A 90 6.78 0.97 -15.11
CA LYS A 90 8.17 0.67 -14.78
C LYS A 90 8.57 1.51 -13.58
N VAL A 91 8.96 0.88 -12.51
CA VAL A 91 9.38 1.57 -11.29
C VAL A 91 10.88 1.86 -11.40
N ASN A 92 11.24 3.13 -11.43
CA ASN A 92 12.64 3.55 -11.42
C ASN A 92 13.19 3.60 -10.01
N SER A 93 12.40 4.14 -9.07
CA SER A 93 12.74 4.13 -7.65
C SER A 93 11.49 4.27 -6.80
N PHE A 94 11.57 3.76 -5.60
CA PHE A 94 10.50 3.90 -4.61
C PHE A 94 11.14 4.00 -3.24
N GLU A 95 10.70 4.98 -2.44
CA GLU A 95 11.20 5.15 -1.09
C GLU A 95 10.14 5.74 -0.17
N VAL A 96 10.30 5.48 1.12
CA VAL A 96 9.49 6.05 2.17
C VAL A 96 10.39 6.99 2.97
N LYS A 97 10.04 8.27 2.98
CA LYS A 97 10.86 9.29 3.66
C LYS A 97 10.47 9.39 5.13
N GLN A 98 11.37 8.98 5.98
CA GLN A 98 11.15 9.02 7.42
C GLN A 98 11.36 10.44 7.94
N ASN A 99 10.28 11.21 8.04
CA ASN A 99 10.31 12.51 8.67
C ASN A 99 9.10 12.65 9.61
N LYS A 100 9.15 13.63 10.51
CA LYS A 100 8.17 13.75 11.59
C LYS A 100 7.17 14.88 11.38
N VAL A 101 6.88 15.23 10.12
CA VAL A 101 5.95 16.32 9.83
C VAL A 101 4.49 15.88 9.77
N SER A 102 4.24 14.55 9.79
CA SER A 102 2.89 14.00 9.70
C SER A 102 2.84 12.64 10.40
N ASP A 103 1.63 12.15 10.63
CA ASP A 103 1.39 10.79 11.15
C ASP A 103 1.72 9.71 10.12
N HIS A 104 1.93 10.10 8.87
CA HIS A 104 2.30 9.19 7.79
C HIS A 104 3.59 9.68 7.16
N TYR A 105 4.46 8.75 6.78
CA TYR A 105 5.66 9.09 6.03
C TYR A 105 5.29 9.28 4.55
N PRO A 106 5.90 10.27 3.87
CA PRO A 106 5.71 10.40 2.42
C PRO A 106 6.24 9.18 1.68
N LEU A 107 5.47 8.71 0.71
CA LEU A 107 5.86 7.66 -0.22
C LEU A 107 6.20 8.30 -1.54
N ILE A 108 7.40 8.06 -2.05
CA ILE A 108 7.89 8.72 -3.26
C ILE A 108 8.17 7.67 -4.33
N LEU A 109 7.45 7.75 -5.43
CA LEU A 109 7.55 6.83 -6.55
C LEU A 109 8.01 7.58 -7.79
N ASP A 110 9.12 7.15 -8.37
CA ASP A 110 9.59 7.60 -9.67
C ASP A 110 9.32 6.47 -10.66
N PHE A 111 8.53 6.73 -11.67
CA PHE A 111 8.08 5.69 -12.59
C PHE A 111 7.99 6.18 -14.03
N GLU A 112 7.93 5.22 -14.93
CA GLU A 112 7.66 5.45 -16.35
C GLU A 112 6.51 4.55 -16.79
N ILE A 113 5.76 5.02 -17.78
CA ILE A 113 4.69 4.23 -18.38
C ILE A 113 5.28 3.42 -19.52
N ILE A 114 4.98 2.12 -19.55
CA ILE A 114 5.43 1.21 -20.59
C ILE A 114 4.27 0.99 -21.56
N ASP A 115 4.51 1.26 -22.82
CA ASP A 115 3.52 1.02 -23.86
C ASP A 115 3.52 -0.44 -24.32
#